data_6cfd5de7ccd18491fe07414a971bf594
#
_entry.id   6cfd5de7ccd18491fe07414a971bf594
#
_cell.length_a   1.000
_cell.length_b   1.000
_cell.length_c   1.000
_cell.angle_alpha   90.00
_cell.angle_beta   90.00
_cell.angle_gamma   90.00
#
_symmetry.space_group_name_H-M   'P 1'
#
loop_
_entity.id
_entity.type
_entity.pdbx_description
1 polymer ?
#
loop_
_entity_poly.entity_id
_entity_poly.type
_entity_poly.pdbx_seq_one_letter_code
_entity_poly.pdbx_strand_id
1 'polypeptide(L)'
;THQSGARVSQRAARHLWDLSVAATGDPACGLNVGRRIRPEGLHALGYAWMSSRNLVDAFTRLCRYAEVLVTIPLSWTLQREASGYRFTATFPDPAHQPHEAGVDATLLALVSLAGQAAGKPLRPLAVWFQHPCRTERARYTAAFGAPVTFDAPTNGLLIDTAAAEALLPTD
;
A
#
# COMPACT_ATOMS: atom_id res chain seq x y z
N THR A 1 6.28 -31.49 -3.74
CA THR A 1 4.91 -30.95 -3.83
C THR A 1 4.93 -29.60 -3.12
N HIS A 2 5.16 -28.50 -3.85
CA HIS A 2 5.00 -27.15 -3.35
C HIS A 2 3.52 -26.94 -3.04
N GLN A 3 3.16 -26.73 -1.78
CA GLN A 3 1.85 -26.23 -1.40
C GLN A 3 1.76 -24.76 -1.82
N SER A 4 1.33 -24.52 -3.05
CA SER A 4 0.97 -23.21 -3.58
C SER A 4 -0.34 -22.83 -2.91
N GLY A 5 -0.31 -21.91 -1.93
CA GLY A 5 -1.50 -21.40 -1.25
C GLY A 5 -1.46 -21.36 0.28
N ALA A 6 -0.32 -21.63 0.92
CA ALA A 6 -0.19 -21.46 2.36
C ALA A 6 -0.28 -19.97 2.73
N ARG A 7 -1.40 -19.56 3.34
CA ARG A 7 -1.54 -18.20 3.89
C ARG A 7 -0.67 -18.08 5.14
N VAL A 8 0.18 -17.06 5.18
CA VAL A 8 0.99 -16.73 6.35
C VAL A 8 0.05 -16.16 7.43
N SER A 9 0.11 -16.71 8.66
CA SER A 9 -0.67 -16.16 9.76
C SER A 9 -0.19 -14.74 10.08
N GLN A 10 -1.09 -13.89 10.57
CA GLN A 10 -0.76 -12.53 10.99
C GLN A 10 0.38 -12.51 12.02
N ARG A 11 0.34 -13.43 12.99
CA ARG A 11 1.41 -13.56 14.00
C ARG A 11 2.77 -13.82 13.34
N ALA A 12 2.82 -14.70 12.36
CA ALA A 12 4.04 -15.00 11.63
C ALA A 12 4.50 -13.79 10.79
N ALA A 13 3.56 -13.08 10.16
CA ALA A 13 3.87 -11.86 9.40
C ALA A 13 4.41 -10.75 10.31
N ARG A 14 3.80 -10.52 11.50
CA ARG A 14 4.33 -9.57 12.47
C ARG A 14 5.74 -9.96 12.94
N HIS A 15 5.94 -11.22 13.30
CA HIS A 15 7.24 -11.72 13.73
C HIS A 15 8.31 -11.54 12.64
N LEU A 16 7.96 -11.76 11.38
CA LEU A 16 8.88 -11.52 10.26
C LEU A 16 9.29 -10.03 10.18
N TRP A 17 8.36 -9.11 10.39
CA TRP A 17 8.67 -7.68 10.43
C TRP A 17 9.51 -7.30 11.65
N ASP A 18 9.21 -7.86 12.84
CA ASP A 18 10.05 -7.66 14.04
C ASP A 18 11.50 -8.09 13.78
N LEU A 19 11.69 -9.27 13.19
CA LEU A 19 13.02 -9.77 12.81
C LEU A 19 13.70 -8.88 11.76
N SER A 20 12.94 -8.38 10.78
CA SER A 20 13.48 -7.51 9.73
C SER A 20 13.95 -6.17 10.29
N VAL A 21 13.16 -5.57 11.17
CA VAL A 21 13.55 -4.33 11.88
C VAL A 21 14.78 -4.57 12.74
N ALA A 22 14.80 -5.67 13.52
CA ALA A 22 15.94 -6.00 14.37
C ALA A 22 17.22 -6.25 13.56
N ALA A 23 17.13 -6.97 12.45
CA ALA A 23 18.28 -7.30 11.60
C ALA A 23 18.83 -6.09 10.84
N THR A 24 17.98 -5.14 10.46
CA THR A 24 18.38 -3.94 9.71
C THR A 24 18.70 -2.75 10.60
N GLY A 25 18.23 -2.75 11.85
CA GLY A 25 18.25 -1.58 12.73
C GLY A 25 17.37 -0.42 12.21
N ASP A 26 16.47 -0.70 11.25
CA ASP A 26 15.71 0.30 10.53
C ASP A 26 14.20 0.09 10.76
N PRO A 27 13.54 0.91 11.59
CA PRO A 27 12.10 0.79 11.83
C PRO A 27 11.24 1.07 10.60
N ALA A 28 11.77 1.77 9.58
CA ALA A 28 11.11 2.04 8.31
C ALA A 28 11.60 1.15 7.16
N CYS A 29 12.11 -0.04 7.46
CA CYS A 29 12.60 -0.99 6.43
C CYS A 29 11.50 -1.39 5.44
N GLY A 30 10.23 -1.29 5.82
CA GLY A 30 9.06 -1.51 4.96
C GLY A 30 9.05 -0.63 3.70
N LEU A 31 9.57 0.60 3.77
CA LEU A 31 9.71 1.48 2.61
C LEU A 31 10.59 0.84 1.51
N ASN A 32 11.67 0.15 1.91
CA ASN A 32 12.55 -0.52 0.95
C ASN A 32 11.84 -1.71 0.27
N VAL A 33 10.98 -2.40 1.00
CA VAL A 33 10.17 -3.52 0.48
C VAL A 33 9.11 -2.98 -0.48
N GLY A 34 8.31 -2.01 -0.06
CA GLY A 34 7.23 -1.44 -0.86
C GLY A 34 7.71 -0.87 -2.21
N ARG A 35 8.88 -0.25 -2.24
CA ARG A 35 9.48 0.28 -3.48
C ARG A 35 9.83 -0.82 -4.50
N ARG A 36 10.08 -2.05 -4.05
CA ARG A 36 10.54 -3.18 -4.89
C ARG A 36 9.41 -4.10 -5.34
N ILE A 37 8.19 -3.89 -4.87
CA ILE A 37 7.04 -4.70 -5.28
C ILE A 37 6.82 -4.57 -6.78
N ARG A 38 6.55 -5.73 -7.40
CA ARG A 38 6.23 -5.86 -8.81
C ARG A 38 4.85 -6.51 -8.97
N PRO A 39 4.09 -6.17 -10.04
CA PRO A 39 2.77 -6.77 -10.29
C PRO A 39 2.80 -8.30 -10.33
N GLU A 40 3.87 -8.88 -10.89
CA GLU A 40 4.02 -10.33 -11.02
C GLU A 40 3.99 -11.06 -9.66
N GLY A 41 4.49 -10.38 -8.59
CA GLY A 41 4.47 -10.91 -7.23
C GLY A 41 3.06 -10.99 -6.61
N LEU A 42 2.09 -10.31 -7.20
CA LEU A 42 0.68 -10.29 -6.75
C LEU A 42 -0.20 -11.27 -7.53
N HIS A 43 0.38 -12.11 -8.37
CA HIS A 43 -0.34 -13.12 -9.15
C HIS A 43 -1.56 -12.55 -9.91
N ALA A 44 -2.73 -13.18 -9.79
CA ALA A 44 -3.96 -12.76 -10.46
C ALA A 44 -4.36 -11.30 -10.19
N LEU A 45 -4.09 -10.79 -8.98
CA LEU A 45 -4.39 -9.40 -8.65
C LEU A 45 -3.43 -8.44 -9.38
N GLY A 46 -2.17 -8.80 -9.54
CA GLY A 46 -1.20 -8.01 -10.30
C GLY A 46 -1.63 -7.88 -11.76
N TYR A 47 -2.11 -8.96 -12.38
CA TYR A 47 -2.68 -8.92 -13.72
C TYR A 47 -3.94 -8.05 -13.78
N ALA A 48 -4.86 -8.21 -12.82
CA ALA A 48 -6.06 -7.39 -12.74
C ALA A 48 -5.75 -5.90 -12.57
N TRP A 49 -4.70 -5.58 -11.82
CA TRP A 49 -4.18 -4.24 -11.63
C TRP A 49 -3.66 -3.65 -12.95
N MET A 50 -2.76 -4.36 -13.63
CA MET A 50 -2.14 -3.91 -14.88
C MET A 50 -3.13 -3.81 -16.04
N SER A 51 -4.19 -4.63 -16.05
CA SER A 51 -5.26 -4.60 -17.06
C SER A 51 -6.40 -3.62 -16.75
N SER A 52 -6.24 -2.77 -15.75
CA SER A 52 -7.22 -1.75 -15.38
C SER A 52 -7.17 -0.57 -16.37
N ARG A 53 -8.33 0.07 -16.60
CA ARG A 53 -8.41 1.20 -17.55
C ARG A 53 -7.74 2.46 -17.03
N ASN A 54 -7.82 2.69 -15.72
CA ASN A 54 -7.24 3.81 -15.01
C ASN A 54 -6.97 3.42 -13.55
N LEU A 55 -6.37 4.30 -12.76
CA LEU A 55 -6.08 3.99 -11.36
C LEU A 55 -7.35 3.86 -10.51
N VAL A 56 -8.45 4.55 -10.84
CA VAL A 56 -9.73 4.38 -10.13
C VAL A 56 -10.21 2.94 -10.25
N ASP A 57 -10.18 2.37 -11.45
CA ASP A 57 -10.54 0.96 -11.71
C ASP A 57 -9.60 0.00 -10.95
N ALA A 58 -8.28 0.25 -11.00
CA ALA A 58 -7.28 -0.56 -10.32
C ALA A 58 -7.49 -0.59 -8.78
N PHE A 59 -7.64 0.58 -8.16
CA PHE A 59 -7.88 0.67 -6.71
C PHE A 59 -9.27 0.13 -6.31
N THR A 60 -10.30 0.31 -7.15
CA THR A 60 -11.63 -0.27 -6.89
C THR A 60 -11.57 -1.80 -6.88
N ARG A 61 -10.86 -2.39 -7.83
CA ARG A 61 -10.63 -3.85 -7.86
C ARG A 61 -9.84 -4.30 -6.62
N LEU A 62 -8.79 -3.56 -6.26
CA LEU A 62 -8.00 -3.85 -5.06
C LEU A 62 -8.88 -3.85 -3.80
N CYS A 63 -9.71 -2.83 -3.59
CA CYS A 63 -10.62 -2.76 -2.45
C CYS A 63 -11.59 -3.95 -2.43
N ARG A 64 -12.10 -4.36 -3.59
CA ARG A 64 -13.03 -5.50 -3.71
C ARG A 64 -12.39 -6.84 -3.34
N TYR A 65 -11.12 -7.03 -3.68
CA TYR A 65 -10.42 -8.30 -3.51
C TYR A 65 -9.40 -8.27 -2.37
N ALA A 66 -9.37 -7.22 -1.57
CA ALA A 66 -8.40 -7.03 -0.49
C ALA A 66 -8.40 -8.22 0.51
N GLU A 67 -9.58 -8.73 0.86
CA GLU A 67 -9.74 -9.87 1.79
C GLU A 67 -9.12 -11.17 1.27
N VAL A 68 -8.92 -11.29 -0.05
CA VAL A 68 -8.26 -12.46 -0.65
C VAL A 68 -6.75 -12.39 -0.45
N LEU A 69 -6.19 -11.18 -0.32
CA LEU A 69 -4.74 -10.96 -0.22
C LEU A 69 -4.19 -11.18 1.17
N VAL A 70 -4.97 -10.88 2.19
CA VAL A 70 -4.53 -10.89 3.58
C VAL A 70 -5.47 -11.70 4.45
N THR A 71 -4.95 -12.24 5.54
CA THR A 71 -5.68 -13.09 6.48
C THR A 71 -6.20 -12.32 7.69
N ILE A 72 -6.08 -10.99 7.69
CA ILE A 72 -6.51 -10.13 8.79
C ILE A 72 -7.79 -9.37 8.40
N PRO A 73 -8.67 -9.08 9.35
CA PRO A 73 -9.78 -8.16 9.12
C PRO A 73 -9.24 -6.81 8.69
N LEU A 74 -9.60 -6.38 7.49
CA LEU A 74 -9.25 -5.06 6.98
C LEU A 74 -10.43 -4.47 6.23
N SER A 75 -10.47 -3.14 6.16
CA SER A 75 -11.39 -2.42 5.30
C SER A 75 -10.59 -1.43 4.45
N TRP A 76 -10.59 -1.68 3.15
CA TRP A 76 -9.99 -0.80 2.16
C TRP A 76 -11.08 -0.13 1.35
N THR A 77 -11.02 1.17 1.28
CA THR A 77 -12.03 1.97 0.57
C THR A 77 -11.37 2.96 -0.37
N LEU A 78 -12.06 3.25 -1.47
CA LEU A 78 -11.72 4.34 -2.37
C LEU A 78 -12.91 5.26 -2.46
N GLN A 79 -12.74 6.54 -2.12
CA GLN A 79 -13.79 7.55 -2.14
C GLN A 79 -13.37 8.74 -2.98
N ARG A 80 -14.28 9.26 -3.80
CA ARG A 80 -14.06 10.49 -4.54
C ARG A 80 -14.26 11.69 -3.62
N GLU A 81 -13.30 12.61 -3.67
CA GLU A 81 -13.34 13.90 -2.98
C GLU A 81 -13.17 15.06 -3.99
N ALA A 82 -13.29 16.29 -3.52
CA ALA A 82 -13.16 17.47 -4.38
C ALA A 82 -11.77 17.56 -5.07
N SER A 83 -10.70 17.14 -4.39
CA SER A 83 -9.31 17.22 -4.88
C SER A 83 -8.83 15.93 -5.55
N GLY A 84 -9.57 14.82 -5.46
CA GLY A 84 -9.11 13.55 -6.00
C GLY A 84 -9.80 12.33 -5.43
N TYR A 85 -9.07 11.24 -5.33
CA TYR A 85 -9.53 9.96 -4.82
C TYR A 85 -8.76 9.59 -3.55
N ARG A 86 -9.50 9.48 -2.44
CA ARG A 86 -8.98 9.06 -1.15
C ARG A 86 -9.03 7.54 -1.03
N PHE A 87 -7.86 6.91 -0.98
CA PHE A 87 -7.73 5.52 -0.55
C PHE A 87 -7.49 5.47 0.95
N THR A 88 -8.28 4.65 1.65
CA THR A 88 -8.15 4.48 3.10
C THR A 88 -8.03 3.01 3.44
N ALA A 89 -7.06 2.68 4.29
CA ALA A 89 -6.86 1.36 4.86
C ALA A 89 -7.08 1.41 6.37
N THR A 90 -8.09 0.68 6.84
CA THR A 90 -8.39 0.54 8.27
C THR A 90 -8.32 -0.91 8.70
N PHE A 91 -7.93 -1.13 9.95
CA PHE A 91 -7.85 -2.42 10.60
C PHE A 91 -8.77 -2.35 11.82
N PRO A 92 -10.04 -2.79 11.69
CA PRO A 92 -11.07 -2.54 12.70
C PRO A 92 -10.83 -3.28 14.01
N ASP A 93 -10.08 -4.38 13.99
CA ASP A 93 -9.79 -5.16 15.19
C ASP A 93 -8.48 -4.69 15.86
N PRO A 94 -8.54 -4.10 17.09
CA PRO A 94 -7.34 -3.69 17.81
C PRO A 94 -6.36 -4.84 18.11
N ALA A 95 -6.86 -6.08 18.25
CA ALA A 95 -6.04 -7.26 18.49
C ALA A 95 -5.26 -7.71 17.25
N HIS A 96 -5.70 -7.26 16.07
CA HIS A 96 -5.17 -7.67 14.77
C HIS A 96 -4.61 -6.49 13.98
N GLN A 97 -3.89 -5.59 14.63
CA GLN A 97 -3.19 -4.50 13.95
C GLN A 97 -1.96 -5.03 13.20
N PRO A 98 -1.73 -4.60 11.96
CA PRO A 98 -0.50 -4.96 11.24
C PRO A 98 0.73 -4.31 11.90
N HIS A 99 1.91 -4.83 11.59
CA HIS A 99 3.17 -4.19 11.97
C HIS A 99 3.34 -2.88 11.19
N GLU A 100 3.87 -1.82 11.83
CA GLU A 100 4.05 -0.50 11.22
C GLU A 100 4.86 -0.56 9.90
N ALA A 101 5.98 -1.29 9.89
CA ALA A 101 6.76 -1.50 8.67
C ALA A 101 5.98 -2.23 7.56
N GLY A 102 5.01 -3.08 7.92
CA GLY A 102 4.10 -3.71 6.97
C GLY A 102 3.13 -2.71 6.34
N VAL A 103 2.66 -1.73 7.12
CA VAL A 103 1.82 -0.64 6.60
C VAL A 103 2.62 0.27 5.67
N ASP A 104 3.85 0.63 6.07
CA ASP A 104 4.80 1.39 5.21
C ASP A 104 4.99 0.69 3.86
N ALA A 105 5.28 -0.62 3.91
CA ALA A 105 5.47 -1.42 2.70
C ALA A 105 4.22 -1.45 1.82
N THR A 106 3.05 -1.60 2.42
CA THR A 106 1.77 -1.68 1.69
C THR A 106 1.46 -0.38 0.97
N LEU A 107 1.48 0.76 1.66
CA LEU A 107 1.15 2.04 1.03
C LEU A 107 2.18 2.42 -0.05
N LEU A 108 3.47 2.20 0.19
CA LEU A 108 4.48 2.50 -0.83
C LEU A 108 4.41 1.52 -2.01
N ALA A 109 4.04 0.26 -1.77
CA ALA A 109 3.77 -0.70 -2.85
C ALA A 109 2.64 -0.23 -3.75
N LEU A 110 1.55 0.28 -3.19
CA LEU A 110 0.42 0.82 -3.97
C LEU A 110 0.84 2.00 -4.85
N VAL A 111 1.64 2.93 -4.30
CA VAL A 111 2.19 4.06 -5.07
C VAL A 111 3.13 3.56 -6.17
N SER A 112 3.98 2.59 -5.87
CA SER A 112 4.93 2.01 -6.83
C SER A 112 4.20 1.28 -7.97
N LEU A 113 3.21 0.46 -7.64
CA LEU A 113 2.39 -0.27 -8.62
C LEU A 113 1.56 0.66 -9.50
N ALA A 114 1.00 1.73 -8.90
CA ALA A 114 0.27 2.74 -9.66
C ALA A 114 1.19 3.48 -10.65
N GLY A 115 2.42 3.79 -10.22
CA GLY A 115 3.42 4.39 -11.09
C GLY A 115 3.85 3.45 -12.23
N GLN A 116 4.02 2.15 -11.95
CA GLN A 116 4.33 1.14 -12.97
C GLN A 116 3.20 1.00 -13.99
N ALA A 117 1.95 0.93 -13.53
CA ALA A 117 0.79 0.87 -14.41
C ALA A 117 0.63 2.14 -15.26
N ALA A 118 0.92 3.31 -14.71
CA ALA A 118 0.83 4.58 -15.44
C ALA A 118 2.06 4.87 -16.34
N GLY A 119 3.10 4.04 -16.29
CA GLY A 119 4.36 4.27 -17.02
C GLY A 119 5.15 5.51 -16.55
N LYS A 120 4.79 6.09 -15.40
CA LYS A 120 5.44 7.25 -14.80
C LYS A 120 5.23 7.26 -13.29
N PRO A 121 6.15 7.83 -12.49
CA PRO A 121 5.99 7.88 -11.06
C PRO A 121 4.67 8.53 -10.63
N LEU A 122 3.90 7.84 -9.80
CA LEU A 122 2.75 8.45 -9.12
C LEU A 122 3.26 9.29 -7.95
N ARG A 123 2.76 10.52 -7.84
CA ARG A 123 2.98 11.41 -6.69
C ARG A 123 1.64 11.70 -6.05
N PRO A 124 1.32 11.06 -4.92
CA PRO A 124 0.10 11.36 -4.18
C PRO A 124 0.06 12.83 -3.75
N LEU A 125 -1.12 13.39 -3.59
CA LEU A 125 -1.29 14.72 -2.98
C LEU A 125 -0.97 14.72 -1.50
N ALA A 126 -1.26 13.60 -0.81
CA ALA A 126 -0.95 13.38 0.60
C ALA A 126 -0.88 11.89 0.91
N VAL A 127 -0.13 11.53 1.95
CA VAL A 127 -0.07 10.19 2.55
C VAL A 127 -0.19 10.34 4.06
N TRP A 128 -0.88 9.41 4.73
CA TRP A 128 -1.01 9.44 6.18
C TRP A 128 -0.95 8.04 6.77
N PHE A 129 -0.43 7.97 8.00
CA PHE A 129 -0.24 6.76 8.78
C PHE A 129 -0.85 6.90 10.16
N GLN A 130 -1.44 5.82 10.69
CA GLN A 130 -1.89 5.75 12.09
C GLN A 130 -0.72 5.69 13.07
N HIS A 131 0.38 5.05 12.68
CA HIS A 131 1.55 4.93 13.56
C HIS A 131 2.32 6.27 13.66
N PRO A 132 3.09 6.47 14.74
CA PRO A 132 3.96 7.62 14.87
C PRO A 132 5.16 7.53 13.91
N CYS A 133 5.80 8.66 13.68
CA CYS A 133 7.04 8.72 12.90
C CYS A 133 8.18 8.07 13.69
N ARG A 134 8.69 6.93 13.24
CA ARG A 134 9.75 6.16 13.91
C ARG A 134 11.17 6.50 13.43
N THR A 135 11.28 7.34 12.40
CA THR A 135 12.55 7.80 11.83
C THR A 135 12.38 9.22 11.30
N GLU A 136 13.27 9.69 10.45
CA GLU A 136 13.18 11.03 9.87
C GLU A 136 11.99 11.14 8.91
N ARG A 137 11.12 12.13 9.14
CA ARG A 137 9.98 12.44 8.27
C ARG A 137 10.40 12.65 6.80
N ALA A 138 11.53 13.30 6.59
CA ALA A 138 12.07 13.56 5.25
C ALA A 138 12.26 12.28 4.42
N ARG A 139 12.59 11.16 5.07
CA ARG A 139 12.72 9.85 4.41
C ARG A 139 11.40 9.37 3.82
N TYR A 140 10.30 9.51 4.55
CA TYR A 140 8.96 9.18 4.07
C TYR A 140 8.55 10.12 2.94
N THR A 141 8.72 11.43 3.12
CA THR A 141 8.42 12.42 2.09
C THR A 141 9.17 12.12 0.79
N ALA A 142 10.46 11.78 0.88
CA ALA A 142 11.25 11.40 -0.29
C ALA A 142 10.78 10.07 -0.92
N ALA A 143 10.37 9.09 -0.11
CA ALA A 143 9.90 7.79 -0.60
C ALA A 143 8.59 7.90 -1.38
N PHE A 144 7.63 8.67 -0.87
CA PHE A 144 6.31 8.87 -1.48
C PHE A 144 6.26 9.99 -2.50
N GLY A 145 7.23 10.91 -2.48
CA GLY A 145 7.20 12.13 -3.29
C GLY A 145 6.02 13.06 -2.94
N ALA A 146 5.56 13.03 -1.68
CA ALA A 146 4.36 13.69 -1.20
C ALA A 146 4.49 14.09 0.28
N PRO A 147 3.69 15.06 0.77
CA PRO A 147 3.56 15.30 2.20
C PRO A 147 3.06 14.08 2.97
N VAL A 148 3.67 13.80 4.12
CA VAL A 148 3.32 12.64 4.96
C VAL A 148 2.93 13.10 6.37
N THR A 149 1.79 12.60 6.85
CA THR A 149 1.26 12.84 8.20
C THR A 149 1.28 11.54 8.99
N PHE A 150 1.62 11.61 10.28
CA PHE A 150 1.63 10.49 11.22
C PHE A 150 0.60 10.75 12.33
N ASP A 151 0.34 9.73 13.15
CA ASP A 151 -0.66 9.79 14.23
C ASP A 151 -2.06 10.16 13.72
N ALA A 152 -2.37 9.76 12.49
CA ALA A 152 -3.66 9.97 11.86
C ALA A 152 -4.68 8.91 12.31
N PRO A 153 -5.98 9.14 12.18
CA PRO A 153 -7.01 8.17 12.57
C PRO A 153 -7.04 6.91 11.69
N THR A 154 -6.50 6.97 10.49
CA THR A 154 -6.44 5.87 9.51
C THR A 154 -5.10 5.86 8.78
N ASN A 155 -4.88 4.85 7.93
CA ASN A 155 -3.80 4.84 6.96
C ASN A 155 -4.36 5.12 5.57
N GLY A 156 -3.61 5.82 4.71
CA GLY A 156 -4.09 6.04 3.36
C GLY A 156 -3.28 7.02 2.53
N LEU A 157 -3.82 7.31 1.36
CA LEU A 157 -3.25 8.26 0.41
C LEU A 157 -4.34 8.95 -0.43
N LEU A 158 -4.04 10.14 -0.90
CA LEU A 158 -4.91 10.92 -1.78
C LEU A 158 -4.26 11.04 -3.16
N ILE A 159 -4.98 10.60 -4.19
CA ILE A 159 -4.52 10.65 -5.58
C ILE A 159 -5.28 11.78 -6.28
N ASP A 160 -4.55 12.63 -6.99
CA ASP A 160 -5.13 13.68 -7.83
C ASP A 160 -6.14 13.12 -8.86
N THR A 161 -7.23 13.86 -9.11
CA THR A 161 -8.29 13.42 -10.03
C THR A 161 -7.75 13.12 -11.42
N ALA A 162 -6.93 14.00 -11.98
CA ALA A 162 -6.40 13.83 -13.34
C ALA A 162 -5.48 12.61 -13.41
N ALA A 163 -4.64 12.38 -12.40
CA ALA A 163 -3.79 11.20 -12.33
C ALA A 163 -4.60 9.91 -12.15
N ALA A 164 -5.67 9.93 -11.34
CA ALA A 164 -6.49 8.76 -11.05
C ALA A 164 -7.36 8.33 -12.24
N GLU A 165 -7.90 9.28 -13.00
CA GLU A 165 -8.82 9.06 -14.13
C GLU A 165 -8.10 8.92 -15.48
N ALA A 166 -6.83 9.27 -15.58
CA ALA A 166 -6.05 9.10 -16.80
C ALA A 166 -6.04 7.64 -17.26
N LEU A 167 -6.22 7.43 -18.57
CA LEU A 167 -6.12 6.10 -19.15
C LEU A 167 -4.69 5.56 -18.95
N LEU A 168 -4.61 4.32 -18.50
CA LEU A 168 -3.34 3.62 -18.38
C LEU A 168 -2.89 3.15 -19.76
N PRO A 169 -1.56 3.12 -20.05
CA PRO A 169 -1.05 2.55 -21.28
C PRO A 169 -1.56 1.11 -21.45
N THR A 170 -2.05 0.79 -22.63
CA THR A 170 -2.32 -0.59 -23.06
C THR A 170 -1.12 -1.07 -23.86
N ASP A 171 -0.48 -2.14 -23.40
CA ASP A 171 0.52 -2.86 -24.20
C ASP A 171 -0.14 -3.55 -25.40
#